data_d83282c9f08aa61b45b528b34d4c82da
#
_entry.id   d83282c9f08aa61b45b528b34d4c82da
#
_cell.length_a   1.000
_cell.length_b   1.000
_cell.length_c   1.000
_cell.angle_alpha   90.00
_cell.angle_beta   90.00
_cell.angle_gamma   90.00
#
_symmetry.space_group_name_H-M   'P 1'
#
loop_
_entity.id
_entity.type
_entity.pdbx_description
1 polymer ?
#
loop_
_entity_poly.entity_id
_entity_poly.type
_entity_poly.pdbx_seq_one_letter_code
_entity_poly.pdbx_strand_id
1 'polypeptide(L)'
;SDVYKRQGLNILLIFVFLVIGSVFSGTELALVSLRGSQIEQMEQEDARGAKVAKIARDPNTFLSTVQIGVTLSGFLSASFGASSIAPYLIPVVESWGVHPGIAGGLVNIILTLIISYCSIVISEMVPKRIAMQRTEQIARAVVPAIDAFAAVCRPIIWLIGKNTNGIVRLLGFDPQPVSYTHLTLP
;
A
#
# COMPACT_ATOMS: atom_id res chain seq x y z
N SER A 1 9.05 29.45 -17.43
CA SER A 1 7.65 29.03 -17.21
C SER A 1 7.49 27.51 -17.23
N ASP A 2 8.13 26.74 -18.11
CA ASP A 2 7.95 25.30 -18.25
C ASP A 2 8.62 24.47 -17.13
N VAL A 3 9.70 24.97 -16.54
CA VAL A 3 10.41 24.33 -15.44
C VAL A 3 9.52 24.28 -14.19
N TYR A 4 8.87 25.39 -13.85
CA TYR A 4 7.95 25.45 -12.70
C TYR A 4 6.71 24.60 -12.89
N LYS A 5 6.19 24.47 -14.11
CA LYS A 5 5.06 23.60 -14.43
C LYS A 5 5.42 22.13 -14.26
N ARG A 6 6.61 21.71 -14.72
CA ARG A 6 7.11 20.32 -14.56
C ARG A 6 7.35 19.99 -13.09
N GLN A 7 7.93 20.92 -12.33
CA GLN A 7 8.15 20.75 -10.89
C GLN A 7 6.82 20.60 -10.14
N GLY A 8 5.82 21.46 -10.44
CA GLY A 8 4.49 21.34 -9.86
C GLY A 8 3.82 20.01 -10.19
N LEU A 9 3.95 19.52 -11.42
CA LEU A 9 3.43 18.22 -11.84
C LEU A 9 4.09 17.07 -11.07
N ASN A 10 5.40 17.11 -10.90
CA ASN A 10 6.14 16.06 -10.19
C ASN A 10 5.77 16.00 -8.71
N ILE A 11 5.63 17.15 -8.06
CA ILE A 11 5.17 17.23 -6.65
C ILE A 11 3.73 16.70 -6.54
N LEU A 12 2.86 17.06 -7.49
CA LEU A 12 1.50 16.55 -7.55
C LEU A 12 1.47 15.01 -7.70
N LEU A 13 2.32 14.45 -8.56
CA LEU A 13 2.43 13.00 -8.74
C LEU A 13 2.88 12.29 -7.46
N ILE A 14 3.86 12.84 -6.74
CA ILE A 14 4.28 12.30 -5.44
C ILE A 14 3.06 12.25 -4.49
N PHE A 15 2.32 13.35 -4.41
CA PHE A 15 1.15 13.43 -3.55
C PHE A 15 0.05 12.44 -3.97
N VAL A 16 -0.20 12.30 -5.28
CA VAL A 16 -1.17 11.32 -5.82
C VAL A 16 -0.77 9.90 -5.43
N PHE A 17 0.50 9.53 -5.56
CA PHE A 17 0.96 8.19 -5.13
C PHE A 17 0.84 7.98 -3.63
N LEU A 18 1.09 9.01 -2.80
CA LEU A 18 0.87 8.92 -1.36
C LEU A 18 -0.61 8.70 -1.02
N VAL A 19 -1.53 9.37 -1.72
CA VAL A 19 -2.98 9.19 -1.55
C VAL A 19 -3.42 7.79 -2.00
N ILE A 20 -2.92 7.28 -3.12
CA ILE A 20 -3.19 5.92 -3.58
C ILE A 20 -2.72 4.90 -2.54
N GLY A 21 -1.50 5.06 -2.02
CA GLY A 21 -0.98 4.20 -0.94
C GLY A 21 -1.85 4.24 0.30
N SER A 22 -2.39 5.41 0.67
CA SER A 22 -3.28 5.55 1.82
C SER A 22 -4.63 4.85 1.65
N VAL A 23 -5.17 4.80 0.44
CA VAL A 23 -6.38 4.03 0.13
C VAL A 23 -6.14 2.53 0.37
N PHE A 24 -5.04 1.98 -0.13
CA PHE A 24 -4.69 0.57 0.07
C PHE A 24 -4.46 0.25 1.55
N SER A 25 -3.70 1.07 2.25
CA SER A 25 -3.36 0.86 3.66
C SER A 25 -4.58 0.97 4.58
N GLY A 26 -5.46 1.93 4.33
CA GLY A 26 -6.73 2.06 5.04
C GLY A 26 -7.67 0.87 4.79
N THR A 27 -7.70 0.37 3.55
CA THR A 27 -8.47 -0.81 3.18
C THR A 27 -8.00 -2.06 3.92
N GLU A 28 -6.68 -2.26 4.01
CA GLU A 28 -6.09 -3.38 4.72
C GLU A 28 -6.64 -3.46 6.15
N LEU A 29 -6.52 -2.36 6.89
CA LEU A 29 -6.95 -2.35 8.27
C LEU A 29 -8.48 -2.41 8.41
N ALA A 30 -9.23 -1.76 7.52
CA ALA A 30 -10.68 -1.83 7.53
C ALA A 30 -11.17 -3.27 7.36
N LEU A 31 -10.66 -4.01 6.38
CA LEU A 31 -11.07 -5.39 6.12
C LEU A 31 -10.65 -6.36 7.22
N VAL A 32 -9.43 -6.21 7.76
CA VAL A 32 -8.94 -7.05 8.87
C VAL A 32 -9.69 -6.78 10.17
N SER A 33 -10.17 -5.57 10.37
CA SER A 33 -10.87 -5.17 11.60
C SER A 33 -12.36 -5.53 11.61
N LEU A 34 -12.94 -5.96 10.48
CA LEU A 34 -14.33 -6.39 10.42
C LEU A 34 -14.54 -7.69 11.20
N ARG A 35 -15.58 -7.70 12.02
CA ARG A 35 -16.02 -8.89 12.75
C ARG A 35 -16.87 -9.78 11.85
N GLY A 36 -16.87 -11.09 12.09
CA GLY A 36 -17.68 -12.04 11.32
C GLY A 36 -19.16 -11.66 11.24
N SER A 37 -19.75 -11.22 12.35
CA SER A 37 -21.14 -10.74 12.41
C SER A 37 -21.39 -9.50 11.54
N GLN A 38 -20.44 -8.57 11.48
CA GLN A 38 -20.54 -7.39 10.62
C GLN A 38 -20.45 -7.79 9.14
N ILE A 39 -19.59 -8.73 8.79
CA ILE A 39 -19.46 -9.25 7.42
C ILE A 39 -20.76 -9.92 6.98
N GLU A 40 -21.38 -10.76 7.83
CA GLU A 40 -22.66 -11.40 7.54
C GLU A 40 -23.79 -10.39 7.37
N GLN A 41 -23.86 -9.40 8.25
CA GLN A 41 -24.85 -8.33 8.15
C GLN A 41 -24.68 -7.54 6.86
N MET A 42 -23.47 -7.11 6.53
CA MET A 42 -23.17 -6.36 5.31
C MET A 42 -23.52 -7.15 4.05
N GLU A 43 -23.30 -8.47 4.05
CA GLU A 43 -23.63 -9.35 2.93
C GLU A 43 -25.13 -9.39 2.64
N GLN A 44 -25.95 -9.33 3.70
CA GLN A 44 -27.41 -9.36 3.58
C GLN A 44 -28.02 -8.00 3.22
N GLU A 45 -27.32 -6.89 3.48
CA GLU A 45 -27.87 -5.54 3.31
C GLU A 45 -27.89 -5.11 1.83
N ASP A 46 -26.78 -5.28 1.10
CA ASP A 46 -26.66 -4.82 -0.28
C ASP A 46 -25.54 -5.50 -1.08
N ALA A 47 -25.50 -5.22 -2.39
CA ALA A 47 -24.49 -5.76 -3.30
C ALA A 47 -23.06 -5.32 -2.98
N ARG A 48 -22.87 -4.14 -2.39
CA ARG A 48 -21.54 -3.68 -1.94
C ARG A 48 -21.08 -4.44 -0.71
N GLY A 49 -21.97 -4.65 0.23
CA GLY A 49 -21.72 -5.47 1.41
C GLY A 49 -21.37 -6.91 1.03
N ALA A 50 -22.05 -7.50 0.05
CA ALA A 50 -21.72 -8.81 -0.48
C ALA A 50 -20.31 -8.87 -1.10
N LYS A 51 -19.86 -7.82 -1.79
CA LYS A 51 -18.48 -7.72 -2.29
C LYS A 51 -17.47 -7.61 -1.16
N VAL A 52 -17.75 -6.82 -0.13
CA VAL A 52 -16.90 -6.73 1.07
C VAL A 52 -16.76 -8.10 1.72
N ALA A 53 -17.86 -8.84 1.92
CA ALA A 53 -17.86 -10.17 2.49
C ALA A 53 -17.03 -11.16 1.68
N LYS A 54 -17.18 -11.14 0.36
CA LYS A 54 -16.40 -11.99 -0.55
C LYS A 54 -14.90 -11.76 -0.40
N ILE A 55 -14.46 -10.50 -0.38
CA ILE A 55 -13.04 -10.14 -0.27
C ILE A 55 -12.51 -10.45 1.14
N ALA A 56 -13.27 -10.14 2.17
CA ALA A 56 -12.88 -10.39 3.56
C ALA A 56 -12.72 -11.90 3.87
N ARG A 57 -13.43 -12.76 3.15
CA ARG A 57 -13.31 -14.23 3.28
C ARG A 57 -12.13 -14.84 2.50
N ASP A 58 -11.47 -14.06 1.64
CA ASP A 58 -10.23 -14.47 0.95
C ASP A 58 -9.05 -13.56 1.37
N PRO A 59 -8.56 -13.72 2.60
CA PRO A 59 -7.52 -12.85 3.15
C PRO A 59 -6.21 -12.93 2.36
N ASN A 60 -5.88 -14.07 1.77
CA ASN A 60 -4.64 -14.23 1.02
C ASN A 60 -4.61 -13.34 -0.22
N THR A 61 -5.69 -13.32 -0.99
CA THR A 61 -5.79 -12.52 -2.20
C THR A 61 -5.82 -11.03 -1.89
N PHE A 62 -6.63 -10.60 -0.90
CA PHE A 62 -6.72 -9.17 -0.62
C PHE A 62 -5.46 -8.61 0.04
N LEU A 63 -4.83 -9.35 0.97
CA LEU A 63 -3.57 -8.92 1.60
C LEU A 63 -2.46 -8.78 0.56
N SER A 64 -2.33 -9.75 -0.37
CA SER A 64 -1.37 -9.63 -1.47
C SER A 64 -1.67 -8.44 -2.38
N THR A 65 -2.93 -8.19 -2.69
CA THR A 65 -3.37 -7.06 -3.51
C THR A 65 -3.02 -5.72 -2.86
N VAL A 66 -3.35 -5.58 -1.59
CA VAL A 66 -3.06 -4.36 -0.82
C VAL A 66 -1.55 -4.16 -0.68
N GLN A 67 -0.81 -5.22 -0.40
CA GLN A 67 0.65 -5.15 -0.28
C GLN A 67 1.31 -4.68 -1.58
N ILE A 68 0.86 -5.18 -2.73
CA ILE A 68 1.32 -4.71 -4.04
C ILE A 68 1.02 -3.21 -4.18
N GLY A 69 -0.20 -2.79 -3.87
CA GLY A 69 -0.62 -1.40 -3.98
C GLY A 69 0.19 -0.45 -3.11
N VAL A 70 0.38 -0.77 -1.85
CA VAL A 70 1.18 0.03 -0.89
C VAL A 70 2.64 0.10 -1.33
N THR A 71 3.23 -1.04 -1.68
CA THR A 71 4.64 -1.14 -2.08
C THR A 71 4.91 -0.36 -3.36
N LEU A 72 4.10 -0.55 -4.41
CA LEU A 72 4.22 0.20 -5.66
C LEU A 72 4.07 1.70 -5.45
N SER A 73 3.07 2.12 -4.69
CA SER A 73 2.84 3.54 -4.39
C SER A 73 4.03 4.17 -3.67
N GLY A 74 4.61 3.48 -2.70
CA GLY A 74 5.81 3.90 -1.98
C GLY A 74 7.03 4.04 -2.89
N PHE A 75 7.30 3.04 -3.72
CA PHE A 75 8.43 3.07 -4.67
C PHE A 75 8.27 4.16 -5.72
N LEU A 76 7.07 4.33 -6.28
CA LEU A 76 6.81 5.37 -7.27
C LEU A 76 6.96 6.76 -6.65
N SER A 77 6.43 6.98 -5.45
CA SER A 77 6.60 8.23 -4.73
C SER A 77 8.06 8.55 -4.46
N ALA A 78 8.84 7.59 -3.95
CA ALA A 78 10.26 7.77 -3.68
C ALA A 78 11.07 8.02 -4.96
N SER A 79 10.81 7.25 -6.02
CA SER A 79 11.50 7.39 -7.30
C SER A 79 11.25 8.74 -7.97
N PHE A 80 9.99 9.18 -8.02
CA PHE A 80 9.64 10.50 -8.53
C PHE A 80 10.20 11.62 -7.65
N GLY A 81 10.20 11.45 -6.33
CA GLY A 81 10.76 12.41 -5.40
C GLY A 81 12.26 12.59 -5.60
N ALA A 82 13.01 11.50 -5.64
CA ALA A 82 14.45 11.54 -5.85
C ALA A 82 14.81 12.17 -7.20
N SER A 83 14.20 11.71 -8.30
CA SER A 83 14.51 12.18 -9.64
C SER A 83 14.09 13.64 -9.88
N SER A 84 13.05 14.11 -9.22
CA SER A 84 12.46 15.42 -9.47
C SER A 84 13.02 16.52 -8.58
N ILE A 85 13.42 16.20 -7.35
CA ILE A 85 13.84 17.18 -6.33
C ILE A 85 15.36 17.23 -6.20
N ALA A 86 16.05 16.10 -6.30
CA ALA A 86 17.50 16.03 -6.13
C ALA A 86 18.30 17.01 -7.02
N PRO A 87 17.98 17.19 -8.31
CA PRO A 87 18.71 18.12 -9.16
C PRO A 87 18.71 19.58 -8.68
N TYR A 88 17.70 19.98 -7.92
CA TYR A 88 17.61 21.33 -7.35
C TYR A 88 18.35 21.47 -6.03
N LEU A 89 18.46 20.40 -5.24
CA LEU A 89 19.11 20.42 -3.94
C LEU A 89 20.62 20.20 -4.01
N ILE A 90 21.10 19.44 -5.01
CA ILE A 90 22.53 19.15 -5.18
C ILE A 90 23.37 20.44 -5.25
N PRO A 91 23.04 21.44 -6.12
CA PRO A 91 23.81 22.68 -6.20
C PRO A 91 23.77 23.48 -4.88
N VAL A 92 22.67 23.41 -4.14
CA VAL A 92 22.55 24.09 -2.83
C VAL A 92 23.51 23.47 -1.83
N VAL A 93 23.56 22.15 -1.75
CA VAL A 93 24.44 21.42 -0.83
C VAL A 93 25.93 21.62 -1.22
N GLU A 94 26.23 21.67 -2.50
CA GLU A 94 27.57 21.99 -3.00
C GLU A 94 27.99 23.42 -2.60
N SER A 95 27.07 24.38 -2.63
CA SER A 95 27.32 25.76 -2.19
C SER A 95 27.67 25.85 -0.70
N TRP A 96 27.30 24.88 0.11
CA TRP A 96 27.66 24.77 1.54
C TRP A 96 29.07 24.17 1.75
N GLY A 97 29.81 23.89 0.67
CA GLY A 97 31.16 23.34 0.72
C GLY A 97 31.25 21.81 0.68
N VAL A 98 30.15 21.13 0.39
CA VAL A 98 30.17 19.67 0.21
C VAL A 98 30.78 19.34 -1.14
N HIS A 99 31.72 18.38 -1.17
CA HIS A 99 32.40 17.97 -2.38
C HIS A 99 31.40 17.42 -3.43
N PRO A 100 31.46 17.83 -4.73
CA PRO A 100 30.50 17.43 -5.75
C PRO A 100 30.32 15.92 -5.91
N GLY A 101 31.38 15.13 -5.70
CA GLY A 101 31.33 13.68 -5.75
C GLY A 101 30.48 13.00 -4.64
N ILE A 102 30.16 13.73 -3.57
CA ILE A 102 29.42 13.23 -2.42
C ILE A 102 28.02 13.87 -2.33
N ALA A 103 27.88 15.10 -2.82
CA ALA A 103 26.66 15.90 -2.71
C ALA A 103 25.42 15.16 -3.26
N GLY A 104 25.54 14.53 -4.41
CA GLY A 104 24.43 13.77 -4.99
C GLY A 104 23.97 12.58 -4.15
N GLY A 105 24.91 11.83 -3.59
CA GLY A 105 24.61 10.72 -2.70
C GLY A 105 23.95 11.18 -1.40
N LEU A 106 24.47 12.25 -0.80
CA LEU A 106 23.93 12.82 0.44
C LEU A 106 22.51 13.33 0.25
N VAL A 107 22.27 14.10 -0.81
CA VAL A 107 20.93 14.62 -1.16
C VAL A 107 19.95 13.49 -1.39
N ASN A 108 20.32 12.45 -2.13
CA ASN A 108 19.43 11.31 -2.37
C ASN A 108 19.07 10.57 -1.06
N ILE A 109 20.01 10.37 -0.17
CA ILE A 109 19.74 9.72 1.14
C ILE A 109 18.78 10.58 1.96
N ILE A 110 19.03 11.88 2.08
CA ILE A 110 18.18 12.80 2.86
C ILE A 110 16.77 12.85 2.26
N LEU A 111 16.64 13.00 0.94
CA LEU A 111 15.33 12.99 0.26
C LEU A 111 14.60 11.68 0.47
N THR A 112 15.27 10.54 0.34
CA THR A 112 14.66 9.24 0.56
C THR A 112 14.13 9.12 1.99
N LEU A 113 14.87 9.57 2.99
CA LEU A 113 14.42 9.56 4.39
C LEU A 113 13.19 10.46 4.59
N ILE A 114 13.19 11.68 4.05
CA ILE A 114 12.06 12.61 4.15
C ILE A 114 10.81 12.05 3.47
N ILE A 115 10.95 11.54 2.24
CA ILE A 115 9.83 10.98 1.49
C ILE A 115 9.31 9.71 2.16
N SER A 116 10.20 8.86 2.68
CA SER A 116 9.80 7.68 3.43
C SER A 116 9.05 8.04 4.71
N TYR A 117 9.49 9.04 5.44
CA TYR A 117 8.78 9.55 6.61
C TYR A 117 7.37 10.05 6.24
N CYS A 118 7.26 10.88 5.20
CA CYS A 118 5.97 11.36 4.70
C CYS A 118 5.08 10.20 4.25
N SER A 119 5.65 9.21 3.58
CA SER A 119 4.94 8.01 3.14
C SER A 119 4.39 7.22 4.33
N ILE A 120 5.21 6.97 5.35
CA ILE A 120 4.76 6.26 6.56
C ILE A 120 3.61 7.02 7.24
N VAL A 121 3.73 8.33 7.41
CA VAL A 121 2.69 9.12 8.08
C VAL A 121 1.42 9.21 7.23
N ILE A 122 1.53 9.64 5.98
CA ILE A 122 0.38 9.95 5.11
C ILE A 122 -0.25 8.69 4.52
N SER A 123 0.58 7.75 4.05
CA SER A 123 0.08 6.57 3.34
C SER A 123 -0.22 5.38 4.25
N GLU A 124 0.30 5.36 5.48
CA GLU A 124 0.10 4.22 6.37
C GLU A 124 -0.56 4.61 7.70
N MET A 125 0.03 5.49 8.50
CA MET A 125 -0.44 5.77 9.85
C MET A 125 -1.79 6.47 9.89
N VAL A 126 -1.95 7.54 9.13
CA VAL A 126 -3.20 8.32 9.10
C VAL A 126 -4.37 7.50 8.57
N PRO A 127 -4.28 6.84 7.40
CA PRO A 127 -5.40 6.06 6.88
C PRO A 127 -5.78 4.88 7.78
N LYS A 128 -4.82 4.23 8.43
CA LYS A 128 -5.10 3.15 9.38
C LYS A 128 -5.87 3.66 10.61
N ARG A 129 -5.52 4.83 11.12
CA ARG A 129 -6.28 5.43 12.24
C ARG A 129 -7.71 5.82 11.85
N ILE A 130 -7.90 6.33 10.63
CA ILE A 130 -9.24 6.65 10.10
C ILE A 130 -10.05 5.37 9.90
N ALA A 131 -9.44 4.32 9.34
CA ALA A 131 -10.08 3.04 9.11
C ALA A 131 -10.56 2.36 10.40
N MET A 132 -9.82 2.49 11.50
CA MET A 132 -10.25 1.99 12.82
C MET A 132 -11.51 2.69 13.34
N GLN A 133 -11.72 3.95 13.00
CA GLN A 133 -12.86 4.73 13.47
C GLN A 133 -14.11 4.53 12.60
N ARG A 134 -13.95 4.20 11.33
CA ARG A 134 -15.03 4.09 10.34
C ARG A 134 -14.89 2.86 9.46
N THR A 135 -14.67 1.72 10.07
CA THR A 135 -14.30 0.44 9.43
C THR A 135 -15.27 0.05 8.30
N GLU A 136 -16.58 -0.02 8.58
CA GLU A 136 -17.57 -0.43 7.58
C GLU A 136 -17.71 0.55 6.43
N GLN A 137 -17.73 1.86 6.72
CA GLN A 137 -17.86 2.90 5.70
C GLN A 137 -16.68 2.88 4.73
N ILE A 138 -15.47 2.72 5.25
CA ILE A 138 -14.25 2.66 4.44
C ILE A 138 -14.23 1.37 3.63
N ALA A 139 -14.53 0.21 4.24
CA ALA A 139 -14.61 -1.06 3.52
C ALA A 139 -15.57 -0.98 2.33
N ARG A 140 -16.78 -0.46 2.53
CA ARG A 140 -17.77 -0.30 1.44
C ARG A 140 -17.32 0.67 0.35
N ALA A 141 -16.65 1.76 0.73
CA ALA A 141 -16.22 2.79 -0.22
C ALA A 141 -15.07 2.31 -1.12
N VAL A 142 -14.12 1.53 -0.59
CA VAL A 142 -12.88 1.18 -1.28
C VAL A 142 -12.91 -0.18 -1.97
N VAL A 143 -13.79 -1.09 -1.56
CA VAL A 143 -13.85 -2.46 -2.10
C VAL A 143 -14.00 -2.52 -3.63
N PRO A 144 -14.84 -1.70 -4.30
CA PRO A 144 -14.92 -1.75 -5.76
C PRO A 144 -13.60 -1.43 -6.46
N ALA A 145 -12.82 -0.48 -5.92
CA ALA A 145 -11.51 -0.12 -6.47
C ALA A 145 -10.48 -1.22 -6.24
N ILE A 146 -10.50 -1.83 -5.05
CA ILE A 146 -9.60 -2.94 -4.70
C ILE A 146 -9.92 -4.19 -5.52
N ASP A 147 -11.18 -4.50 -5.73
CA ASP A 147 -11.61 -5.64 -6.57
C ASP A 147 -11.13 -5.47 -8.02
N ALA A 148 -11.29 -4.27 -8.59
CA ALA A 148 -10.79 -3.95 -9.92
C ALA A 148 -9.27 -4.06 -10.02
N PHE A 149 -8.55 -3.54 -9.03
CA PHE A 149 -7.09 -3.62 -8.97
C PHE A 149 -6.60 -5.08 -8.81
N ALA A 150 -7.26 -5.87 -7.96
CA ALA A 150 -6.98 -7.30 -7.80
C ALA A 150 -7.17 -8.08 -9.11
N ALA A 151 -8.20 -7.75 -9.88
CA ALA A 151 -8.45 -8.37 -11.19
C ALA A 151 -7.30 -8.09 -12.17
N VAL A 152 -6.80 -6.86 -12.21
CA VAL A 152 -5.63 -6.47 -13.04
C VAL A 152 -4.36 -7.16 -12.56
N CYS A 153 -4.15 -7.23 -11.24
CA CYS A 153 -2.95 -7.81 -10.64
C CYS A 153 -3.00 -9.34 -10.48
N ARG A 154 -4.09 -9.99 -10.89
CA ARG A 154 -4.26 -11.44 -10.73
C ARG A 154 -3.05 -12.30 -11.15
N PRO A 155 -2.40 -12.07 -12.32
CA PRO A 155 -1.21 -12.85 -12.72
C PRO A 155 -0.03 -12.59 -11.77
N ILE A 156 0.14 -11.38 -11.27
CA ILE A 156 1.21 -11.01 -10.33
C ILE A 156 0.94 -11.66 -8.96
N ILE A 157 -0.30 -11.61 -8.48
CA ILE A 157 -0.71 -12.24 -7.21
C ILE A 157 -0.48 -13.75 -7.27
N TRP A 158 -0.84 -14.40 -8.38
CA TRP A 158 -0.58 -15.80 -8.58
C TRP A 158 0.92 -16.13 -8.54
N LEU A 159 1.75 -15.34 -9.23
CA LEU A 159 3.20 -15.51 -9.25
C LEU A 159 3.81 -15.34 -7.85
N ILE A 160 3.39 -14.31 -7.11
CA ILE A 160 3.84 -14.08 -5.73
C ILE A 160 3.46 -15.28 -4.86
N GLY A 161 2.20 -15.73 -4.92
CA GLY A 161 1.73 -16.87 -4.15
C GLY A 161 2.51 -18.14 -4.45
N LYS A 162 2.78 -18.44 -5.73
CA LYS A 162 3.57 -19.59 -6.14
C LYS A 162 5.01 -19.54 -5.58
N ASN A 163 5.66 -18.39 -5.70
CA ASN A 163 7.02 -18.20 -5.20
C ASN A 163 7.08 -18.26 -3.67
N THR A 164 6.15 -17.61 -2.99
CA THR A 164 6.05 -17.65 -1.52
C THR A 164 5.85 -19.07 -1.02
N ASN A 165 4.92 -19.81 -1.60
CA ASN A 165 4.67 -21.20 -1.24
C ASN A 165 5.89 -22.09 -1.51
N GLY A 166 6.63 -21.83 -2.60
CA GLY A 166 7.88 -22.52 -2.92
C GLY A 166 8.94 -22.29 -1.84
N ILE A 167 9.14 -21.06 -1.42
CA ILE A 167 10.11 -20.70 -0.37
C ILE A 167 9.70 -21.29 0.98
N VAL A 168 8.43 -21.20 1.34
CA VAL A 168 7.91 -21.76 2.61
C VAL A 168 8.14 -23.26 2.67
N ARG A 169 7.91 -23.99 1.56
CA ARG A 169 8.23 -25.43 1.48
C ARG A 169 9.71 -25.73 1.58
N LEU A 170 10.56 -24.92 0.94
CA LEU A 170 12.01 -25.07 1.04
C LEU A 170 12.53 -24.89 2.48
N LEU A 171 11.85 -24.05 3.26
CA LEU A 171 12.14 -23.85 4.69
C LEU A 171 11.54 -24.95 5.59
N GLY A 172 10.84 -25.93 5.02
CA GLY A 172 10.28 -27.06 5.76
C GLY A 172 8.92 -26.80 6.40
N PHE A 173 8.23 -25.71 6.01
CA PHE A 173 6.89 -25.38 6.51
C PHE A 173 5.81 -25.75 5.50
N ASP A 174 4.59 -26.01 6.00
CA ASP A 174 3.42 -26.22 5.13
C ASP A 174 2.89 -24.85 4.66
N PRO A 175 2.81 -24.60 3.35
CA PRO A 175 2.27 -23.35 2.82
C PRO A 175 0.73 -23.27 2.91
N GLN A 176 0.03 -24.34 3.26
CA GLN A 176 -1.42 -24.29 3.47
C GLN A 176 -1.70 -23.66 4.82
N PRO A 177 -2.56 -22.61 4.88
CA PRO A 177 -3.00 -22.09 6.16
C PRO A 177 -3.72 -23.21 6.91
N VAL A 178 -3.34 -23.44 8.17
CA VAL A 178 -4.03 -24.37 9.05
C VAL A 178 -5.51 -23.96 9.09
N SER A 179 -6.34 -24.75 8.43
CA SER A 179 -7.78 -24.60 8.49
C SER A 179 -8.18 -24.89 9.93
N TYR A 180 -8.46 -23.84 10.72
CA TYR A 180 -9.08 -24.00 12.04
C TYR A 180 -10.55 -24.45 11.90
N THR A 181 -10.78 -25.47 11.10
CA THR A 181 -12.02 -26.20 11.06
C THR A 181 -11.93 -27.29 12.12
N HIS A 182 -12.81 -27.16 13.10
CA HIS A 182 -13.08 -28.12 14.18
C HIS A 182 -12.24 -27.98 15.45
N LEU A 183 -12.47 -26.89 16.21
CA LEU A 183 -12.67 -27.05 17.63
C LEU A 183 -14.19 -27.17 17.88
N THR A 184 -14.76 -28.30 17.53
CA THR A 184 -15.95 -28.78 18.17
C THR A 184 -15.50 -29.24 19.54
N LEU A 185 -15.69 -28.36 20.53
CA LEU A 185 -15.67 -28.77 21.93
C LEU A 185 -16.90 -29.65 22.16
N PRO A 186 -16.73 -30.77 22.93
CA PRO A 186 -17.82 -31.64 23.31
C PRO A 186 -18.83 -30.94 24.21
#